data_55976afc67f5bbebac05fda51827df09
#
_entry.id   55976afc67f5bbebac05fda51827df09
#
_cell.length_a   1.000
_cell.length_b   1.000
_cell.length_c   1.000
_cell.angle_alpha   90.00
_cell.angle_beta   90.00
_cell.angle_gamma   90.00
#
_symmetry.space_group_name_H-M   'P 1'
#
loop_
_entity.id
_entity.type
_entity.pdbx_description
1 polymer ?
#
loop_
_entity_poly.entity_id
_entity_poly.type
_entity_poly.pdbx_seq_one_letter_code
_entity_poly.pdbx_strand_id
1 'polypeptide(L)'
;MNKTSPFKKAAIAALAVILLPVMSARADVITESIAIDGKTNQAAAQSQKKIDKVSERTKVLLDEYRTVSHHIESLLVYNQHLRDLIESQRLEMDSIKQQLKEIEVTQREIVPLMLAMLDNLQKFVALDLPFLTVERNQRVAELKKIMIRADVTNAEKYRRILEAYQIENEYGNTIEAYRTHINLNGKDSAVECLRLGRVSLYYQRLDGSETGYWDKESSQWKQLDSRYNSVILEGLRMARKEAAPNLLTLPIPAAEAGQ
;
A
#
# COMPACT_ATOMS: atom_id res chain seq x y z
N MET A 1 107.29 2.80 -89.10
CA MET A 1 107.85 1.50 -88.83
C MET A 1 108.24 1.45 -87.34
N ASN A 2 107.37 0.99 -86.50
CA ASN A 2 107.72 0.82 -85.07
C ASN A 2 107.40 -0.62 -84.62
N LYS A 3 108.49 -1.42 -84.56
CA LYS A 3 108.42 -2.77 -84.00
C LYS A 3 108.25 -2.72 -82.53
N THR A 4 107.09 -3.04 -82.02
CA THR A 4 106.90 -3.23 -80.58
C THR A 4 107.55 -4.56 -80.18
N SER A 5 108.41 -4.49 -79.22
CA SER A 5 109.17 -5.61 -78.59
C SER A 5 108.20 -6.66 -78.01
N PRO A 6 108.47 -7.95 -78.21
CA PRO A 6 107.68 -9.07 -77.66
C PRO A 6 107.61 -9.09 -76.15
N PHE A 7 108.56 -8.42 -75.46
CA PHE A 7 108.60 -8.34 -73.98
C PHE A 7 107.36 -7.55 -73.37
N LYS A 8 106.82 -6.56 -74.06
CA LYS A 8 105.70 -5.80 -73.57
C LYS A 8 104.36 -6.61 -73.62
N LYS A 9 104.27 -7.54 -74.57
CA LYS A 9 103.10 -8.41 -74.69
C LYS A 9 103.12 -9.53 -73.65
N ALA A 10 104.30 -10.04 -73.24
CA ALA A 10 104.44 -11.05 -72.20
C ALA A 10 104.15 -10.48 -70.79
N ALA A 11 104.54 -9.21 -70.52
CA ALA A 11 104.26 -8.52 -69.27
C ALA A 11 102.73 -8.22 -69.03
N ILE A 12 101.99 -7.87 -70.09
CA ILE A 12 100.54 -7.63 -70.03
C ILE A 12 99.81 -8.95 -69.87
N ALA A 13 100.21 -10.05 -70.46
CA ALA A 13 99.61 -11.37 -70.29
C ALA A 13 99.88 -11.96 -68.88
N ALA A 14 101.07 -11.75 -68.28
CA ALA A 14 101.37 -12.17 -66.92
C ALA A 14 100.56 -11.39 -65.85
N LEU A 15 100.28 -10.08 -66.06
CA LEU A 15 99.44 -9.24 -65.16
C LEU A 15 97.99 -9.62 -65.22
N ALA A 16 97.44 -10.06 -66.33
CA ALA A 16 96.05 -10.51 -66.49
C ALA A 16 95.81 -11.86 -65.81
N VAL A 17 96.79 -12.76 -65.78
CA VAL A 17 96.68 -14.10 -65.11
C VAL A 17 96.73 -14.00 -63.59
N ILE A 18 97.42 -13.02 -63.02
CA ILE A 18 97.49 -12.81 -61.54
C ILE A 18 96.22 -12.11 -61.01
N LEU A 19 95.45 -11.35 -61.80
CA LEU A 19 94.27 -10.69 -61.39
C LEU A 19 92.98 -11.58 -61.37
N LEU A 20 92.96 -12.68 -62.09
CA LEU A 20 91.78 -13.58 -62.19
C LEU A 20 91.49 -14.38 -60.90
N PRO A 21 92.41 -14.91 -60.10
CA PRO A 21 92.06 -15.63 -58.87
C PRO A 21 91.63 -14.73 -57.73
N VAL A 22 91.92 -13.44 -57.72
CA VAL A 22 91.48 -12.49 -56.71
C VAL A 22 89.98 -12.10 -56.86
N MET A 23 89.47 -12.15 -58.11
CA MET A 23 88.04 -11.90 -58.32
C MET A 23 87.17 -13.12 -57.96
N SER A 24 87.61 -14.35 -58.17
CA SER A 24 86.83 -15.53 -57.79
C SER A 24 86.77 -15.74 -56.28
N ALA A 25 87.76 -15.41 -55.49
CA ALA A 25 87.73 -15.49 -54.02
C ALA A 25 86.79 -14.45 -53.36
N ARG A 26 86.58 -13.29 -54.03
CA ARG A 26 85.59 -12.28 -53.53
C ARG A 26 84.21 -12.67 -53.86
N ALA A 27 83.92 -13.35 -54.93
CA ALA A 27 82.58 -13.80 -55.30
C ALA A 27 82.00 -14.87 -54.32
N ASP A 28 82.88 -15.75 -53.83
CA ASP A 28 82.51 -16.81 -52.90
C ASP A 28 82.20 -16.28 -51.51
N VAL A 29 82.94 -15.31 -51.02
CA VAL A 29 82.67 -14.61 -49.75
C VAL A 29 81.38 -13.81 -49.82
N ILE A 30 81.03 -13.19 -50.96
CA ILE A 30 79.78 -12.45 -51.13
C ILE A 30 78.59 -13.41 -51.19
N THR A 31 78.69 -14.56 -51.86
CA THR A 31 77.62 -15.58 -51.89
C THR A 31 77.39 -16.22 -50.56
N GLU A 32 78.40 -16.46 -49.75
CA GLU A 32 78.28 -16.97 -48.39
C GLU A 32 77.66 -15.94 -47.44
N SER A 33 78.05 -14.67 -47.56
CA SER A 33 77.47 -13.56 -46.85
C SER A 33 75.99 -13.41 -47.18
N ILE A 34 75.54 -13.46 -48.42
CA ILE A 34 74.15 -13.42 -48.87
C ILE A 34 73.38 -14.64 -48.31
N ALA A 35 74.01 -15.82 -48.26
CA ALA A 35 73.38 -17.02 -47.73
C ALA A 35 73.16 -16.92 -46.20
N ILE A 36 74.09 -16.32 -45.46
CA ILE A 36 74.04 -16.07 -44.03
C ILE A 36 72.97 -15.02 -43.75
N ASP A 37 72.91 -13.91 -44.52
CA ASP A 37 71.86 -12.90 -44.42
C ASP A 37 70.49 -13.46 -44.75
N GLY A 38 70.36 -14.33 -45.73
CA GLY A 38 69.14 -15.04 -46.05
C GLY A 38 68.60 -15.91 -44.91
N LYS A 39 69.53 -16.69 -44.27
CA LYS A 39 69.21 -17.51 -43.09
C LYS A 39 68.84 -16.66 -41.89
N THR A 40 69.51 -15.56 -41.66
CA THR A 40 69.22 -14.61 -40.56
C THR A 40 67.86 -13.94 -40.77
N ASN A 41 67.53 -13.48 -41.96
CA ASN A 41 66.25 -12.91 -42.27
C ASN A 41 65.14 -13.94 -42.16
N GLN A 42 65.33 -15.18 -42.56
CA GLN A 42 64.41 -16.27 -42.39
C GLN A 42 64.12 -16.57 -40.90
N ALA A 43 65.19 -16.61 -40.09
CA ALA A 43 65.12 -16.81 -38.65
C ALA A 43 64.37 -15.59 -37.96
N ALA A 44 64.69 -14.37 -38.39
CA ALA A 44 64.03 -13.17 -37.94
C ALA A 44 62.50 -13.18 -38.28
N ALA A 45 62.15 -13.54 -39.52
CA ALA A 45 60.77 -13.68 -39.94
C ALA A 45 60.02 -14.77 -39.16
N GLN A 46 60.65 -15.89 -38.84
CA GLN A 46 60.07 -16.93 -38.00
C GLN A 46 59.88 -16.44 -36.56
N SER A 47 60.83 -15.71 -36.01
CA SER A 47 60.74 -15.09 -34.70
C SER A 47 59.61 -14.07 -34.61
N GLN A 48 59.50 -13.22 -35.64
CA GLN A 48 58.46 -12.26 -35.74
C GLN A 48 57.04 -12.92 -35.77
N LYS A 49 56.88 -13.99 -36.55
CA LYS A 49 55.62 -14.78 -36.56
C LYS A 49 55.29 -15.37 -35.19
N LYS A 50 56.30 -15.79 -34.42
CA LYS A 50 56.06 -16.26 -33.04
C LYS A 50 55.63 -15.12 -32.12
N ILE A 51 56.26 -13.97 -32.23
CA ILE A 51 55.91 -12.75 -31.46
C ILE A 51 54.50 -12.34 -31.79
N ASP A 52 54.12 -12.24 -33.06
CA ASP A 52 52.79 -11.88 -33.52
C ASP A 52 51.74 -12.85 -32.97
N LYS A 53 52.01 -14.14 -33.02
CA LYS A 53 51.12 -15.17 -32.46
C LYS A 53 50.96 -15.07 -30.94
N VAL A 54 52.06 -14.79 -30.20
CA VAL A 54 51.96 -14.56 -28.75
C VAL A 54 51.20 -13.27 -28.44
N SER A 55 51.49 -12.20 -29.18
CA SER A 55 50.79 -10.92 -29.04
C SER A 55 49.27 -11.08 -29.25
N GLU A 56 48.85 -11.77 -30.31
CA GLU A 56 47.44 -12.03 -30.58
C GLU A 56 46.78 -12.86 -29.48
N ARG A 57 47.44 -13.94 -29.04
CA ARG A 57 46.94 -14.72 -27.88
C ARG A 57 46.81 -13.88 -26.61
N THR A 58 47.81 -13.01 -26.36
CA THR A 58 47.75 -12.12 -25.17
C THR A 58 46.57 -11.16 -25.24
N LYS A 59 46.24 -10.61 -26.41
CA LYS A 59 45.09 -9.75 -26.59
C LYS A 59 43.79 -10.51 -26.31
N VAL A 60 43.60 -11.68 -26.91
CA VAL A 60 42.40 -12.51 -26.70
C VAL A 60 42.25 -12.88 -25.22
N LEU A 61 43.32 -13.34 -24.55
CA LEU A 61 43.28 -13.67 -23.13
C LEU A 61 43.00 -12.46 -22.24
N LEU A 62 43.46 -11.27 -22.61
CA LEU A 62 43.19 -10.05 -21.88
C LEU A 62 41.70 -9.66 -21.97
N ASP A 63 41.13 -9.80 -23.17
CA ASP A 63 39.71 -9.52 -23.39
C ASP A 63 38.81 -10.55 -22.68
N GLU A 64 39.15 -11.83 -22.73
CA GLU A 64 38.49 -12.88 -21.95
C GLU A 64 38.56 -12.59 -20.44
N TYR A 65 39.75 -12.26 -19.95
CA TYR A 65 39.96 -11.92 -18.53
C TYR A 65 39.09 -10.74 -18.09
N ARG A 66 39.06 -9.67 -18.88
CA ARG A 66 38.19 -8.50 -18.60
C ARG A 66 36.74 -8.87 -18.57
N THR A 67 36.28 -9.64 -19.55
CA THR A 67 34.91 -10.10 -19.62
C THR A 67 34.49 -10.95 -18.41
N VAL A 68 35.34 -11.93 -18.05
CA VAL A 68 35.11 -12.79 -16.88
C VAL A 68 35.15 -11.98 -15.57
N SER A 69 36.11 -11.06 -15.43
CA SER A 69 36.21 -10.19 -14.26
C SER A 69 34.92 -9.33 -14.08
N HIS A 70 34.44 -8.76 -15.17
CA HIS A 70 33.19 -7.97 -15.16
C HIS A 70 31.98 -8.83 -14.79
N HIS A 71 31.89 -10.07 -15.28
CA HIS A 71 30.85 -11.01 -14.89
C HIS A 71 30.91 -11.36 -13.40
N ILE A 72 32.11 -11.57 -12.88
CA ILE A 72 32.31 -11.87 -11.45
C ILE A 72 31.85 -10.69 -10.58
N GLU A 73 32.26 -9.47 -10.91
CA GLU A 73 31.81 -8.25 -10.20
C GLU A 73 30.28 -8.10 -10.24
N SER A 74 29.68 -8.27 -11.41
CA SER A 74 28.22 -8.21 -11.57
C SER A 74 27.50 -9.26 -10.73
N LEU A 75 28.01 -10.51 -10.73
CA LEU A 75 27.44 -11.59 -9.92
C LEU A 75 27.61 -11.37 -8.41
N LEU A 76 28.74 -10.77 -7.98
CA LEU A 76 28.94 -10.42 -6.57
C LEU A 76 27.91 -9.38 -6.10
N VAL A 77 27.72 -8.31 -6.87
CA VAL A 77 26.71 -7.29 -6.57
C VAL A 77 25.31 -7.89 -6.56
N TYR A 78 24.98 -8.70 -7.57
CA TYR A 78 23.68 -9.36 -7.65
C TYR A 78 23.42 -10.30 -6.47
N ASN A 79 24.41 -11.11 -6.11
CA ASN A 79 24.32 -12.01 -4.96
C ASN A 79 24.19 -11.26 -3.64
N GLN A 80 24.85 -10.12 -3.49
CA GLN A 80 24.66 -9.28 -2.30
C GLN A 80 23.24 -8.74 -2.25
N HIS A 81 22.73 -8.21 -3.35
CA HIS A 81 21.33 -7.75 -3.42
C HIS A 81 20.32 -8.85 -3.08
N LEU A 82 20.54 -10.09 -3.58
CA LEU A 82 19.68 -11.22 -3.23
C LEU A 82 19.72 -11.56 -1.74
N ARG A 83 20.89 -11.46 -1.10
CA ARG A 83 21.01 -11.66 0.36
C ARG A 83 20.21 -10.61 1.14
N ASP A 84 20.34 -9.36 0.75
CA ASP A 84 19.62 -8.25 1.38
C ASP A 84 18.10 -8.41 1.20
N LEU A 85 17.65 -8.86 0.03
CA LEU A 85 16.25 -9.16 -0.25
C LEU A 85 15.72 -10.32 0.60
N ILE A 86 16.50 -11.41 0.73
CA ILE A 86 16.14 -12.55 1.58
C ILE A 86 16.01 -12.13 3.04
N GLU A 87 16.93 -11.31 3.53
CA GLU A 87 16.87 -10.79 4.91
C GLU A 87 15.65 -9.92 5.13
N SER A 88 15.36 -9.01 4.20
CA SER A 88 14.13 -8.20 4.24
C SER A 88 12.88 -9.07 4.27
N GLN A 89 12.80 -10.09 3.41
CA GLN A 89 11.66 -11.02 3.40
C GLN A 89 11.51 -11.81 4.70
N ARG A 90 12.61 -12.20 5.34
CA ARG A 90 12.58 -12.88 6.65
C ARG A 90 12.00 -11.98 7.74
N LEU A 91 12.45 -10.72 7.80
CA LEU A 91 11.92 -9.74 8.74
C LEU A 91 10.43 -9.49 8.52
N GLU A 92 10.00 -9.38 7.28
CA GLU A 92 8.58 -9.25 6.93
C GLU A 92 7.76 -10.47 7.35
N MET A 93 8.25 -11.68 7.07
CA MET A 93 7.59 -12.92 7.52
C MET A 93 7.44 -13.00 9.04
N ASP A 94 8.44 -12.58 9.79
CA ASP A 94 8.37 -12.59 11.26
C ASP A 94 7.40 -11.53 11.78
N SER A 95 7.36 -10.37 11.14
CA SER A 95 6.34 -9.34 11.42
C SER A 95 4.92 -9.86 11.14
N ILE A 96 4.69 -10.49 10.00
CA ILE A 96 3.39 -11.09 9.64
C ILE A 96 2.97 -12.18 10.64
N LYS A 97 3.90 -13.06 11.06
CA LYS A 97 3.61 -14.08 12.09
C LYS A 97 3.17 -13.45 13.42
N GLN A 98 3.82 -12.36 13.81
CA GLN A 98 3.44 -11.62 15.01
C GLN A 98 2.04 -11.01 14.86
N GLN A 99 1.76 -10.34 13.74
CA GLN A 99 0.45 -9.77 13.44
C GLN A 99 -0.66 -10.84 13.42
N LEU A 100 -0.39 -12.02 12.88
CA LEU A 100 -1.36 -13.13 12.89
C LEU A 100 -1.72 -13.57 14.30
N LYS A 101 -0.76 -13.64 15.22
CA LYS A 101 -1.03 -13.94 16.64
C LYS A 101 -1.90 -12.86 17.29
N GLU A 102 -1.60 -11.59 17.02
CA GLU A 102 -2.38 -10.45 17.55
C GLU A 102 -3.80 -10.43 17.01
N ILE A 103 -3.98 -10.75 15.72
CA ILE A 103 -5.31 -10.90 15.11
C ILE A 103 -6.10 -12.03 15.78
N GLU A 104 -5.47 -13.17 16.05
CA GLU A 104 -6.13 -14.30 16.69
C GLU A 104 -6.61 -13.94 18.12
N VAL A 105 -5.79 -13.23 18.90
CA VAL A 105 -6.18 -12.72 20.23
C VAL A 105 -7.34 -11.73 20.08
N THR A 106 -7.21 -10.75 19.20
CA THR A 106 -8.26 -9.76 18.94
C THR A 106 -9.59 -10.40 18.54
N GLN A 107 -9.55 -11.42 17.68
CA GLN A 107 -10.77 -12.15 17.28
C GLN A 107 -11.47 -12.86 18.44
N ARG A 108 -10.71 -13.36 19.42
CA ARG A 108 -11.29 -13.96 20.64
C ARG A 108 -11.91 -12.92 21.56
N GLU A 109 -11.34 -11.74 21.64
CA GLU A 109 -11.80 -10.67 22.54
C GLU A 109 -12.94 -9.83 21.95
N ILE A 110 -12.99 -9.68 20.62
CA ILE A 110 -14.00 -8.83 19.97
C ILE A 110 -15.42 -9.39 20.09
N VAL A 111 -15.58 -10.71 20.13
CA VAL A 111 -16.92 -11.33 20.23
C VAL A 111 -17.59 -11.06 21.58
N PRO A 112 -16.94 -11.29 22.73
CA PRO A 112 -17.47 -10.87 24.02
C PRO A 112 -17.77 -9.37 24.11
N LEU A 113 -16.90 -8.52 23.56
CA LEU A 113 -17.13 -7.07 23.48
C LEU A 113 -18.41 -6.74 22.71
N MET A 114 -18.60 -7.31 21.51
CA MET A 114 -19.81 -7.08 20.71
C MET A 114 -21.09 -7.53 21.43
N LEU A 115 -21.03 -8.67 22.16
CA LEU A 115 -22.16 -9.14 22.96
C LEU A 115 -22.48 -8.17 24.10
N ALA A 116 -21.47 -7.68 24.81
CA ALA A 116 -21.64 -6.67 25.86
C ALA A 116 -22.20 -5.34 25.30
N MET A 117 -21.72 -4.91 24.13
CA MET A 117 -22.28 -3.74 23.43
C MET A 117 -23.76 -3.92 23.12
N LEU A 118 -24.17 -5.06 22.58
CA LEU A 118 -25.58 -5.33 22.29
C LEU A 118 -26.47 -5.36 23.54
N ASP A 119 -25.98 -5.94 24.63
CA ASP A 119 -26.70 -5.94 25.91
C ASP A 119 -26.87 -4.50 26.45
N ASN A 120 -25.79 -3.72 26.42
CA ASN A 120 -25.82 -2.32 26.82
C ASN A 120 -26.75 -1.49 25.93
N LEU A 121 -26.73 -1.70 24.60
CA LEU A 121 -27.62 -1.02 23.66
C LEU A 121 -29.09 -1.36 23.95
N GLN A 122 -29.40 -2.62 24.23
CA GLN A 122 -30.75 -3.05 24.60
C GLN A 122 -31.21 -2.38 25.89
N LYS A 123 -30.39 -2.37 26.92
CA LYS A 123 -30.70 -1.69 28.20
C LYS A 123 -30.89 -0.21 28.01
N PHE A 124 -30.03 0.40 27.21
CA PHE A 124 -30.13 1.83 26.89
C PHE A 124 -31.45 2.17 26.20
N VAL A 125 -31.88 1.41 25.19
CA VAL A 125 -33.18 1.61 24.50
C VAL A 125 -34.34 1.40 25.46
N ALA A 126 -34.27 0.48 26.41
CA ALA A 126 -35.31 0.20 27.36
C ALA A 126 -35.49 1.31 28.44
N LEU A 127 -34.37 1.98 28.80
CA LEU A 127 -34.34 3.04 29.80
C LEU A 127 -34.60 4.43 29.24
N ASP A 128 -34.59 4.58 27.92
CA ASP A 128 -34.73 5.86 27.24
C ASP A 128 -36.18 6.29 27.09
N LEU A 129 -36.42 7.49 26.58
CA LEU A 129 -37.75 7.96 26.18
C LEU A 129 -38.41 6.98 25.19
N PRO A 130 -39.74 6.75 25.30
CA PRO A 130 -40.45 5.74 24.49
C PRO A 130 -40.75 6.24 23.06
N PHE A 131 -39.72 6.66 22.31
CA PHE A 131 -39.86 7.03 20.91
C PHE A 131 -39.39 5.90 20.01
N LEU A 132 -40.05 5.71 18.87
CA LEU A 132 -39.73 4.73 17.84
C LEU A 132 -39.38 3.32 18.44
N THR A 133 -40.11 2.94 19.49
CA THR A 133 -39.79 1.73 20.29
C THR A 133 -39.79 0.46 19.45
N VAL A 134 -40.70 0.33 18.50
CA VAL A 134 -40.78 -0.85 17.61
C VAL A 134 -39.54 -0.94 16.73
N GLU A 135 -39.17 0.14 16.07
CA GLU A 135 -38.03 0.19 15.17
C GLU A 135 -36.70 -0.05 15.92
N ARG A 136 -36.51 0.62 17.07
CA ARG A 136 -35.30 0.50 17.87
C ARG A 136 -35.12 -0.92 18.43
N ASN A 137 -36.19 -1.53 18.95
CA ASN A 137 -36.15 -2.92 19.43
C ASN A 137 -35.92 -3.91 18.28
N GLN A 138 -36.53 -3.68 17.12
CA GLN A 138 -36.31 -4.50 15.93
C GLN A 138 -34.83 -4.44 15.48
N ARG A 139 -34.22 -3.26 15.47
CA ARG A 139 -32.81 -3.06 15.15
C ARG A 139 -31.90 -3.88 16.07
N VAL A 140 -32.14 -3.83 17.38
CA VAL A 140 -31.39 -4.64 18.36
C VAL A 140 -31.60 -6.14 18.11
N ALA A 141 -32.83 -6.58 17.82
CA ALA A 141 -33.14 -7.98 17.55
C ALA A 141 -32.45 -8.49 16.26
N GLU A 142 -32.41 -7.65 15.22
CA GLU A 142 -31.71 -7.96 13.98
C GLU A 142 -30.19 -8.08 14.19
N LEU A 143 -29.59 -7.18 14.96
CA LEU A 143 -28.18 -7.27 15.33
C LEU A 143 -27.86 -8.56 16.08
N LYS A 144 -28.72 -8.97 17.02
CA LYS A 144 -28.57 -10.25 17.73
C LYS A 144 -28.63 -11.45 16.77
N LYS A 145 -29.51 -11.42 15.76
CA LYS A 145 -29.57 -12.47 14.73
C LYS A 145 -28.29 -12.52 13.89
N ILE A 146 -27.73 -11.35 13.55
CA ILE A 146 -26.48 -11.27 12.77
C ILE A 146 -25.30 -11.84 13.56
N MET A 147 -25.26 -11.71 14.88
CA MET A 147 -24.18 -12.24 15.71
C MET A 147 -23.98 -13.75 15.57
N ILE A 148 -25.06 -14.52 15.41
CA ILE A 148 -25.01 -15.98 15.29
C ILE A 148 -24.80 -16.47 13.86
N ARG A 149 -24.76 -15.58 12.87
CA ARG A 149 -24.55 -15.95 11.47
C ARG A 149 -23.07 -16.22 11.21
N ALA A 150 -22.77 -17.39 10.61
CA ALA A 150 -21.41 -17.78 10.24
C ALA A 150 -20.93 -17.17 8.92
N ASP A 151 -21.87 -16.76 8.04
CA ASP A 151 -21.58 -16.14 6.75
C ASP A 151 -21.23 -14.64 6.85
N VAL A 152 -21.29 -14.04 8.03
CA VAL A 152 -20.96 -12.64 8.29
C VAL A 152 -19.66 -12.55 9.08
N THR A 153 -18.70 -11.79 8.59
CA THR A 153 -17.40 -11.59 9.25
C THR A 153 -17.54 -10.80 10.55
N ASN A 154 -16.60 -11.00 11.51
CA ASN A 154 -16.59 -10.24 12.76
C ASN A 154 -16.46 -8.73 12.53
N ALA A 155 -15.70 -8.32 11.53
CA ALA A 155 -15.56 -6.91 11.16
C ALA A 155 -16.90 -6.29 10.72
N GLU A 156 -17.68 -7.02 9.92
CA GLU A 156 -19.01 -6.55 9.48
C GLU A 156 -20.02 -6.55 10.63
N LYS A 157 -19.98 -7.53 11.52
CA LYS A 157 -20.80 -7.55 12.75
C LYS A 157 -20.51 -6.31 13.60
N TYR A 158 -19.25 -6.03 13.84
CA TYR A 158 -18.81 -4.87 14.63
C TYR A 158 -19.23 -3.55 13.98
N ARG A 159 -19.03 -3.41 12.68
CA ARG A 159 -19.46 -2.22 11.91
C ARG A 159 -20.94 -1.94 12.09
N ARG A 160 -21.80 -2.96 11.97
CA ARG A 160 -23.26 -2.80 12.12
C ARG A 160 -23.68 -2.43 13.55
N ILE A 161 -22.95 -2.93 14.56
CA ILE A 161 -23.19 -2.53 15.94
C ILE A 161 -22.85 -1.04 16.11
N LEU A 162 -21.70 -0.60 15.59
CA LEU A 162 -21.30 0.80 15.65
C LEU A 162 -22.30 1.72 14.91
N GLU A 163 -22.81 1.31 13.76
CA GLU A 163 -23.86 2.05 13.03
C GLU A 163 -25.11 2.22 13.88
N ALA A 164 -25.52 1.18 14.61
CA ALA A 164 -26.67 1.30 15.51
C ALA A 164 -26.41 2.27 16.66
N TYR A 165 -25.20 2.26 17.25
CA TYR A 165 -24.80 3.25 18.24
C TYR A 165 -24.77 4.67 17.69
N GLN A 166 -24.29 4.83 16.44
CA GLN A 166 -24.28 6.13 15.78
C GLN A 166 -25.71 6.67 15.58
N ILE A 167 -26.64 5.83 15.10
CA ILE A 167 -28.06 6.21 14.96
C ILE A 167 -28.64 6.63 16.32
N GLU A 168 -28.35 5.86 17.38
CA GLU A 168 -28.78 6.22 18.72
C GLU A 168 -28.18 7.56 19.17
N ASN A 169 -26.93 7.83 18.87
CA ASN A 169 -26.30 9.13 19.17
C ASN A 169 -26.96 10.28 18.38
N GLU A 170 -27.28 10.06 17.12
CA GLU A 170 -27.95 11.05 16.25
C GLU A 170 -29.32 11.43 16.78
N TYR A 171 -30.08 10.49 17.38
CA TYR A 171 -31.32 10.80 18.02
C TYR A 171 -31.21 11.84 19.15
N GLY A 172 -30.06 11.94 19.81
CA GLY A 172 -29.78 12.94 20.84
C GLY A 172 -29.71 14.38 20.31
N ASN A 173 -29.35 14.55 19.05
CA ASN A 173 -29.04 15.85 18.45
C ASN A 173 -30.06 16.30 17.38
N THR A 174 -31.12 15.51 17.17
CA THR A 174 -32.10 15.77 16.11
C THR A 174 -33.49 16.08 16.67
N ILE A 175 -34.22 16.92 15.93
CA ILE A 175 -35.64 17.15 16.15
C ILE A 175 -36.42 16.36 15.12
N GLU A 176 -37.42 15.63 15.54
CA GLU A 176 -38.23 14.77 14.66
C GLU A 176 -39.72 14.82 15.00
N ALA A 177 -40.52 14.79 13.95
CA ALA A 177 -41.97 14.68 14.04
C ALA A 177 -42.45 13.40 13.34
N TYR A 178 -43.21 12.59 14.05
CA TYR A 178 -43.79 11.35 13.50
C TYR A 178 -45.15 11.05 14.08
N ARG A 179 -45.96 10.29 13.34
CA ARG A 179 -47.29 9.84 13.80
C ARG A 179 -47.15 8.47 14.42
N THR A 180 -47.82 8.31 15.57
CA THR A 180 -47.88 7.03 16.29
C THR A 180 -49.17 6.92 17.09
N HIS A 181 -49.38 5.74 17.66
CA HIS A 181 -50.45 5.50 18.61
C HIS A 181 -49.87 5.45 20.01
N ILE A 182 -50.51 6.16 20.92
CA ILE A 182 -50.14 6.16 22.34
C ILE A 182 -51.37 5.90 23.21
N ASN A 183 -51.12 5.28 24.36
CA ASN A 183 -52.19 5.06 25.34
C ASN A 183 -52.34 6.33 26.20
N LEU A 184 -53.46 7.02 26.02
CA LEU A 184 -53.87 8.17 26.84
C LEU A 184 -55.03 7.77 27.73
N ASN A 185 -54.82 7.68 29.04
CA ASN A 185 -55.85 7.33 30.02
C ASN A 185 -56.60 6.03 29.68
N GLY A 186 -55.89 4.99 29.23
CA GLY A 186 -56.47 3.70 28.87
C GLY A 186 -57.10 3.61 27.47
N LYS A 187 -57.03 4.68 26.68
CA LYS A 187 -57.51 4.71 25.27
C LYS A 187 -56.35 4.83 24.31
N ASP A 188 -56.31 3.96 23.33
CA ASP A 188 -55.38 4.08 22.22
C ASP A 188 -55.75 5.27 21.33
N SER A 189 -54.85 6.21 21.15
CA SER A 189 -55.08 7.45 20.44
C SER A 189 -54.01 7.73 19.42
N ALA A 190 -54.41 8.03 18.20
CA ALA A 190 -53.49 8.48 17.15
C ALA A 190 -53.06 9.93 17.44
N VAL A 191 -51.75 10.14 17.50
CA VAL A 191 -51.13 11.43 17.81
C VAL A 191 -49.97 11.74 16.91
N GLU A 192 -49.61 13.00 16.84
CA GLU A 192 -48.32 13.44 16.32
C GLU A 192 -47.34 13.66 17.46
N CYS A 193 -46.20 12.99 17.41
CA CYS A 193 -45.13 13.15 18.40
C CYS A 193 -44.06 14.09 17.89
N LEU A 194 -43.60 14.99 18.75
CA LEU A 194 -42.43 15.85 18.56
C LEU A 194 -41.34 15.39 19.52
N ARG A 195 -40.25 14.91 18.99
CA ARG A 195 -39.06 14.55 19.75
C ARG A 195 -38.02 15.67 19.66
N LEU A 196 -37.55 16.14 20.79
CA LEU A 196 -36.45 17.10 20.92
C LEU A 196 -35.21 16.38 21.46
N GLY A 197 -34.43 15.81 20.59
CA GLY A 197 -33.28 15.00 21.01
C GLY A 197 -33.71 13.86 21.94
N ARG A 198 -33.03 13.76 23.08
CA ARG A 198 -33.37 12.89 24.22
C ARG A 198 -33.82 13.69 25.46
N VAL A 199 -34.07 14.98 25.26
CA VAL A 199 -34.44 15.88 26.35
C VAL A 199 -35.94 15.75 26.66
N SER A 200 -36.76 15.75 25.61
CA SER A 200 -38.24 15.73 25.78
C SER A 200 -38.93 15.10 24.59
N LEU A 201 -40.07 14.48 24.90
CA LEU A 201 -41.01 13.90 23.93
C LEU A 201 -42.38 14.45 24.19
N TYR A 202 -42.95 15.10 23.20
CA TYR A 202 -44.28 15.70 23.26
C TYR A 202 -45.23 14.98 22.32
N TYR A 203 -46.52 15.03 22.62
CA TYR A 203 -47.59 14.62 21.70
C TYR A 203 -48.56 15.75 21.45
N GLN A 204 -49.21 15.74 20.31
CA GLN A 204 -50.38 16.52 19.99
C GLN A 204 -51.40 15.61 19.31
N ARG A 205 -52.66 15.72 19.71
CA ARG A 205 -53.77 15.06 18.99
C ARG A 205 -53.86 15.61 17.57
N LEU A 206 -54.34 14.78 16.65
CA LEU A 206 -54.44 15.15 15.23
C LEU A 206 -55.43 16.33 15.00
N ASP A 207 -56.38 16.53 15.88
CA ASP A 207 -57.32 17.65 15.88
C ASP A 207 -56.78 18.92 16.56
N GLY A 208 -55.56 18.85 17.13
CA GLY A 208 -54.90 19.96 17.85
C GLY A 208 -55.54 20.29 19.22
N SER A 209 -56.52 19.51 19.67
CA SER A 209 -57.30 19.80 20.89
C SER A 209 -56.48 19.63 22.17
N GLU A 210 -55.58 18.70 22.19
CA GLU A 210 -54.82 18.30 23.38
C GLU A 210 -53.35 18.08 23.05
N THR A 211 -52.49 18.57 23.95
CA THR A 211 -51.03 18.35 23.91
C THR A 211 -50.55 17.86 25.26
N GLY A 212 -49.45 17.15 25.24
CA GLY A 212 -48.81 16.68 26.47
C GLY A 212 -47.37 16.30 26.24
N TYR A 213 -46.74 15.82 27.29
CA TYR A 213 -45.35 15.39 27.26
C TYR A 213 -45.17 14.06 28.02
N TRP A 214 -44.12 13.36 27.69
CA TRP A 214 -43.71 12.17 28.44
C TRP A 214 -42.97 12.57 29.70
N ASP A 215 -43.52 12.20 30.84
CA ASP A 215 -42.85 12.37 32.14
C ASP A 215 -42.03 11.14 32.45
N LYS A 216 -40.72 11.33 32.51
CA LYS A 216 -39.73 10.25 32.72
C LYS A 216 -39.84 9.65 34.13
N GLU A 217 -40.15 10.47 35.14
CA GLU A 217 -40.25 10.01 36.54
C GLU A 217 -41.44 9.07 36.76
N SER A 218 -42.61 9.46 36.28
CA SER A 218 -43.82 8.63 36.42
C SER A 218 -43.99 7.61 35.29
N SER A 219 -43.13 7.66 34.24
CA SER A 219 -43.29 6.87 32.99
C SER A 219 -44.67 6.94 32.40
N GLN A 220 -45.26 8.12 32.37
CA GLN A 220 -46.60 8.38 31.87
C GLN A 220 -46.72 9.65 31.02
N TRP A 221 -47.70 9.67 30.17
CA TRP A 221 -48.07 10.88 29.43
C TRP A 221 -48.80 11.84 30.35
N LYS A 222 -48.33 13.08 30.46
CA LYS A 222 -48.98 14.17 31.20
C LYS A 222 -49.48 15.23 30.23
N GLN A 223 -50.71 15.66 30.42
CA GLN A 223 -51.32 16.72 29.64
C GLN A 223 -50.68 18.07 29.97
N LEU A 224 -50.50 18.91 28.97
CA LEU A 224 -50.03 20.29 29.08
C LEU A 224 -51.18 21.26 29.02
N ASP A 225 -50.94 22.48 29.50
CA ASP A 225 -51.86 23.61 29.36
C ASP A 225 -52.05 23.97 27.87
N SER A 226 -53.26 24.39 27.50
CA SER A 226 -53.60 24.72 26.10
C SER A 226 -52.73 25.81 25.47
N ARG A 227 -52.10 26.66 26.28
CA ARG A 227 -51.14 27.68 25.79
C ARG A 227 -49.97 27.08 25.02
N TYR A 228 -49.64 25.80 25.23
CA TYR A 228 -48.56 25.12 24.53
C TYR A 228 -48.98 24.47 23.20
N ASN A 229 -50.29 24.40 22.90
CA ASN A 229 -50.79 23.78 21.67
C ASN A 229 -50.18 24.40 20.41
N SER A 230 -50.16 25.75 20.35
CA SER A 230 -49.57 26.48 19.20
C SER A 230 -48.08 26.31 19.08
N VAL A 231 -47.35 26.28 20.22
CA VAL A 231 -45.88 26.13 20.24
C VAL A 231 -45.45 24.72 19.80
N ILE A 232 -46.20 23.70 20.26
CA ILE A 232 -45.93 22.32 19.84
C ILE A 232 -46.26 22.12 18.36
N LEU A 233 -47.37 22.72 17.86
CA LEU A 233 -47.70 22.71 16.43
C LEU A 233 -46.57 23.36 15.60
N GLU A 234 -46.03 24.50 16.03
CA GLU A 234 -44.90 25.16 15.35
C GLU A 234 -43.66 24.25 15.36
N GLY A 235 -43.36 23.61 16.48
CA GLY A 235 -42.27 22.62 16.58
C GLY A 235 -42.45 21.43 15.64
N LEU A 236 -43.65 20.89 15.52
CA LEU A 236 -43.97 19.82 14.56
C LEU A 236 -43.76 20.27 13.12
N ARG A 237 -44.16 21.50 12.77
CA ARG A 237 -43.93 22.07 11.42
C ARG A 237 -42.44 22.28 11.13
N MET A 238 -41.68 22.76 12.11
CA MET A 238 -40.21 22.91 11.97
C MET A 238 -39.53 21.54 11.80
N ALA A 239 -39.91 20.54 12.59
CA ALA A 239 -39.36 19.19 12.48
C ALA A 239 -39.65 18.55 11.10
N ARG A 240 -40.80 18.89 10.47
CA ARG A 240 -41.15 18.47 9.10
C ARG A 240 -40.53 19.35 8.01
N LYS A 241 -39.79 20.40 8.39
CA LYS A 241 -39.20 21.39 7.45
C LYS A 241 -40.28 22.21 6.70
N GLU A 242 -41.46 22.34 7.29
CA GLU A 242 -42.60 23.15 6.78
C GLU A 242 -42.54 24.60 7.28
N ALA A 243 -41.73 24.87 8.29
CA ALA A 243 -41.49 26.20 8.84
C ALA A 243 -39.99 26.42 9.05
N ALA A 244 -39.54 27.69 9.00
CA ALA A 244 -38.17 28.06 9.30
C ALA A 244 -37.86 27.78 10.79
N PRO A 245 -36.57 27.42 11.10
CA PRO A 245 -36.17 27.28 12.50
C PRO A 245 -36.41 28.55 13.31
N ASN A 246 -37.08 28.40 14.44
CA ASN A 246 -37.39 29.48 15.36
C ASN A 246 -37.18 29.03 16.81
N LEU A 247 -37.13 29.96 17.75
CA LEU A 247 -37.02 29.68 19.18
C LEU A 247 -38.33 29.14 19.72
N LEU A 248 -38.32 27.94 20.30
CA LEU A 248 -39.50 27.33 20.94
C LEU A 248 -39.36 27.41 22.46
N THR A 249 -40.40 27.95 23.11
CA THR A 249 -40.49 27.94 24.59
C THR A 249 -41.36 26.77 25.02
N LEU A 250 -40.72 25.66 25.40
CA LEU A 250 -41.38 24.42 25.80
C LEU A 250 -41.03 24.04 27.26
N PRO A 251 -41.97 23.44 28.00
CA PRO A 251 -41.71 22.96 29.34
C PRO A 251 -40.78 21.73 29.28
N ILE A 252 -39.54 21.90 29.74
CA ILE A 252 -38.54 20.85 29.81
C ILE A 252 -38.49 20.36 31.26
N PRO A 253 -38.44 19.02 31.52
CA PRO A 253 -38.18 18.49 32.85
C PRO A 253 -36.90 19.09 33.44
N ALA A 254 -36.88 19.34 34.75
CA ALA A 254 -35.68 19.80 35.41
C ALA A 254 -34.54 18.78 35.23
N ALA A 255 -33.28 19.28 35.05
CA ALA A 255 -32.14 18.38 34.99
C ALA A 255 -32.06 17.60 36.29
N GLU A 256 -31.91 16.27 36.21
CA GLU A 256 -31.63 15.44 37.38
C GLU A 256 -30.31 15.95 37.99
N ALA A 257 -30.35 16.34 39.27
CA ALA A 257 -29.15 16.66 40.01
C ALA A 257 -28.28 15.40 40.05
N GLY A 258 -27.12 15.43 39.37
CA GLY A 258 -26.20 14.29 39.34
C GLY A 258 -25.83 13.89 40.77
N GLN A 259 -26.13 12.65 41.12
CA GLN A 259 -25.62 11.99 42.33
C GLN A 259 -24.16 11.58 42.13
#